data_f27f791e8071381f7ce7eb178cb1af40
#
_entry.id   f27f791e8071381f7ce7eb178cb1af40
#
_cell.length_a   1.000
_cell.length_b   1.000
_cell.length_c   1.000
_cell.angle_alpha   90.00
_cell.angle_beta   90.00
_cell.angle_gamma   90.00
#
_symmetry.space_group_name_H-M   'P 1'
#
loop_
_entity.id
_entity.type
_entity.pdbx_description
1 polymer ?
#
loop_
_entity_poly.entity_id
_entity_poly.type
_entity_poly.pdbx_seq_one_letter_code
_entity_poly.pdbx_strand_id
1 'polypeptide(L)'
;MRTFDPIFLLFPILIIDVYVYHGLRSLLKCRNKGIKSMFFWVYWLISIGLMSGILIAMDKYQGDPANIELFKGIMNYNAIFLIAFAFKIVFGLFTFVADLFRVFSRIKNSLFKKTQPSTKSRSISRGDFILKLGTVISMVPVLGLIHGIGWGRFQFTLHHKKVKI
;
A
#
# COMPACT_ATOMS: atom_id res chain seq x y z
N MET A 1 -5.11 8.24 -31.23
CA MET A 1 -4.66 7.60 -29.99
C MET A 1 -5.81 7.65 -29.03
N ARG A 2 -6.35 6.50 -28.59
CA ARG A 2 -7.40 6.47 -27.57
C ARG A 2 -6.78 6.97 -26.26
N THR A 3 -7.18 8.14 -25.81
CA THR A 3 -6.88 8.63 -24.47
C THR A 3 -7.49 7.64 -23.49
N PHE A 4 -6.64 6.86 -22.82
CA PHE A 4 -7.09 6.04 -21.69
C PHE A 4 -7.69 7.00 -20.66
N ASP A 5 -8.98 6.89 -20.43
CA ASP A 5 -9.64 7.69 -19.41
C ASP A 5 -8.98 7.39 -18.05
N PRO A 6 -8.37 8.39 -17.42
CA PRO A 6 -7.68 8.18 -16.12
C PRO A 6 -8.62 7.60 -15.06
N ILE A 7 -9.92 7.79 -15.22
CA ILE A 7 -10.98 7.23 -14.37
C ILE A 7 -10.93 5.70 -14.34
N PHE A 8 -10.59 5.04 -15.48
CA PHE A 8 -10.52 3.58 -15.55
C PHE A 8 -9.36 3.02 -14.69
N LEU A 9 -8.27 3.77 -14.55
CA LEU A 9 -7.14 3.40 -13.68
C LEU A 9 -7.45 3.64 -12.19
N LEU A 10 -8.33 4.58 -11.87
CA LEU A 10 -8.69 4.88 -10.47
C LEU A 10 -9.50 3.76 -9.82
N PHE A 11 -10.32 3.05 -10.60
CA PHE A 11 -11.20 2.01 -10.09
C PHE A 11 -10.46 0.84 -9.40
N PRO A 12 -9.45 0.19 -10.03
CA PRO A 12 -8.68 -0.87 -9.37
C PRO A 12 -7.91 -0.38 -8.15
N ILE A 13 -7.39 0.86 -8.16
CA ILE A 13 -6.68 1.43 -7.02
C ILE A 13 -7.63 1.58 -5.83
N LEU A 14 -8.85 2.05 -6.08
CA LEU A 14 -9.86 2.22 -5.04
C LEU A 14 -10.30 0.88 -4.43
N ILE A 15 -10.40 -0.18 -5.23
CA ILE A 15 -10.68 -1.54 -4.73
C ILE A 15 -9.55 -2.00 -3.80
N ILE A 16 -8.30 -1.79 -4.19
CA ILE A 16 -7.14 -2.12 -3.35
C ILE A 16 -7.19 -1.33 -2.04
N ASP A 17 -7.53 -0.05 -2.09
CA ASP A 17 -7.63 0.81 -0.91
C ASP A 17 -8.69 0.33 0.09
N VAL A 18 -9.88 0.00 -0.40
CA VAL A 18 -10.94 -0.57 0.45
C VAL A 18 -10.48 -1.88 1.10
N TYR A 19 -9.82 -2.73 0.31
CA TYR A 19 -9.35 -4.02 0.78
C TYR A 19 -8.25 -3.89 1.84
N VAL A 20 -7.25 -3.05 1.59
CA VAL A 20 -6.18 -2.73 2.55
C VAL A 20 -6.73 -2.10 3.83
N TYR A 21 -7.68 -1.17 3.70
CA TYR A 21 -8.36 -0.59 4.85
C TYR A 21 -9.04 -1.65 5.72
N HIS A 22 -9.73 -2.62 5.10
CA HIS A 22 -10.38 -3.72 5.82
C HIS A 22 -9.35 -4.58 6.58
N GLY A 23 -8.23 -4.90 5.95
CA GLY A 23 -7.11 -5.62 6.58
C GLY A 23 -6.52 -4.86 7.78
N LEU A 24 -6.21 -3.58 7.60
CA LEU A 24 -5.67 -2.72 8.67
C LEU A 24 -6.65 -2.58 9.83
N ARG A 25 -7.95 -2.40 9.54
CA ARG A 25 -8.99 -2.34 10.57
C ARG A 25 -9.06 -3.63 11.40
N SER A 26 -8.80 -4.77 10.80
CA SER A 26 -8.80 -6.07 11.51
C SER A 26 -7.64 -6.20 12.50
N LEU A 27 -6.50 -5.53 12.24
CA LEU A 27 -5.36 -5.45 13.16
C LEU A 27 -5.65 -4.57 14.36
N LEU A 28 -6.43 -3.49 14.16
CA LEU A 28 -6.83 -2.57 15.20
C LEU A 28 -7.95 -3.19 16.04
N LYS A 29 -7.62 -4.09 16.96
CA LYS A 29 -8.55 -4.65 17.95
C LYS A 29 -9.00 -3.61 18.99
N CYS A 30 -8.89 -2.32 18.68
CA CYS A 30 -9.26 -1.24 19.58
C CYS A 30 -10.77 -1.27 19.91
N ARG A 31 -11.07 -1.32 21.21
CA ARG A 31 -12.43 -1.26 21.74
C ARG A 31 -13.06 0.15 21.61
N ASN A 32 -12.23 1.18 21.50
CA ASN A 32 -12.66 2.58 21.47
C ASN A 32 -13.22 2.98 20.11
N LYS A 33 -14.48 3.41 20.07
CA LYS A 33 -15.17 3.87 18.85
C LYS A 33 -14.49 5.11 18.25
N GLY A 34 -13.98 6.02 19.08
CA GLY A 34 -13.29 7.23 18.64
C GLY A 34 -12.02 6.94 17.86
N ILE A 35 -11.18 6.01 18.33
CA ILE A 35 -9.94 5.61 17.65
C ILE A 35 -10.25 4.98 16.29
N LYS A 36 -11.30 4.18 16.18
CA LYS A 36 -11.73 3.59 14.90
C LYS A 36 -12.19 4.63 13.90
N SER A 37 -12.93 5.64 14.36
CA SER A 37 -13.39 6.74 13.52
C SER A 37 -12.22 7.62 13.07
N MET A 38 -11.32 7.99 13.97
CA MET A 38 -10.10 8.74 13.65
C MET A 38 -9.26 8.01 12.61
N PHE A 39 -9.03 6.71 12.80
CA PHE A 39 -8.26 5.90 11.86
C PHE A 39 -8.93 5.83 10.47
N PHE A 40 -10.26 5.75 10.40
CA PHE A 40 -11.01 5.80 9.16
C PHE A 40 -10.74 7.11 8.41
N TRP A 41 -10.93 8.25 9.07
CA TRP A 41 -10.76 9.57 8.46
C TRP A 41 -9.31 9.80 8.01
N VAL A 42 -8.33 9.48 8.87
CA VAL A 42 -6.90 9.64 8.54
C VAL A 42 -6.52 8.80 7.33
N TYR A 43 -6.91 7.53 7.30
CA TYR A 43 -6.60 6.64 6.17
C TYR A 43 -7.16 7.16 4.84
N TRP A 44 -8.46 7.49 4.84
CA TRP A 44 -9.13 7.97 3.63
C TRP A 44 -8.64 9.34 3.19
N LEU A 45 -8.34 10.24 4.12
CA LEU A 45 -7.81 11.55 3.81
C LEU A 45 -6.44 11.45 3.14
N ILE A 46 -5.55 10.58 3.65
CA ILE A 46 -4.25 10.32 3.03
C ILE A 46 -4.43 9.67 1.65
N SER A 47 -5.30 8.66 1.52
CA SER A 47 -5.47 7.94 0.26
C SER A 47 -6.07 8.82 -0.84
N ILE A 48 -7.14 9.58 -0.53
CA ILE A 48 -7.76 10.51 -1.47
C ILE A 48 -6.80 11.66 -1.79
N GLY A 49 -6.07 12.19 -0.80
CA GLY A 49 -5.07 13.24 -1.02
C GLY A 49 -3.96 12.82 -1.97
N LEU A 50 -3.45 11.58 -1.82
CA LEU A 50 -2.46 11.03 -2.75
C LEU A 50 -3.02 10.83 -4.16
N MET A 51 -4.27 10.38 -4.28
CA MET A 51 -4.91 10.20 -5.58
C MET A 51 -5.20 11.51 -6.30
N SER A 52 -5.78 12.48 -5.58
CA SER A 52 -6.10 13.80 -6.15
C SER A 52 -4.85 14.55 -6.58
N GLY A 53 -3.76 14.44 -5.81
CA GLY A 53 -2.50 15.09 -6.14
C GLY A 53 -1.86 14.55 -7.43
N ILE A 54 -1.97 13.25 -7.73
CA ILE A 54 -1.52 12.73 -9.03
C ILE A 54 -2.31 13.31 -10.18
N LEU A 55 -3.64 13.38 -10.06
CA LEU A 55 -4.49 13.94 -11.10
C LEU A 55 -4.17 15.41 -11.37
N ILE A 56 -4.02 16.22 -10.32
CA ILE A 56 -3.62 17.61 -10.42
C ILE A 56 -2.22 17.77 -11.02
N ALA A 57 -1.28 16.90 -10.63
CA ALA A 57 0.08 16.90 -11.16
C ALA A 57 0.11 16.59 -12.66
N MET A 58 -0.69 15.61 -13.11
CA MET A 58 -0.80 15.26 -14.52
C MET A 58 -1.43 16.37 -15.36
N ASP A 59 -2.50 17.00 -14.86
CA ASP A 59 -3.17 18.11 -15.52
C ASP A 59 -2.23 19.32 -15.72
N LYS A 60 -1.52 19.72 -14.67
CA LYS A 60 -0.53 20.79 -14.74
C LYS A 60 0.62 20.50 -15.71
N TYR A 61 1.09 19.26 -15.76
CA TYR A 61 2.16 18.88 -16.68
C TYR A 61 1.72 18.93 -18.14
N GLN A 62 0.48 18.57 -18.46
CA GLN A 62 -0.07 18.70 -19.81
C GLN A 62 -0.19 20.15 -20.26
N GLY A 63 -0.43 21.07 -19.30
CA GLY A 63 -0.51 22.50 -19.58
C GLY A 63 0.83 23.17 -19.86
N ASP A 64 1.92 22.75 -19.21
CA ASP A 64 3.26 23.31 -19.39
C ASP A 64 4.37 22.26 -19.24
N PRO A 65 4.60 21.45 -20.28
CA PRO A 65 5.60 20.38 -20.25
C PRO A 65 7.06 20.87 -20.24
N ALA A 66 7.31 22.13 -20.54
CA ALA A 66 8.66 22.70 -20.58
C ALA A 66 9.15 23.18 -19.20
N ASN A 67 8.28 23.22 -18.19
CA ASN A 67 8.61 23.72 -16.87
C ASN A 67 9.35 22.67 -16.04
N ILE A 68 10.68 22.88 -15.88
CA ILE A 68 11.56 21.96 -15.15
C ILE A 68 11.23 21.86 -13.66
N GLU A 69 10.82 22.97 -13.03
CA GLU A 69 10.46 22.97 -11.60
C GLU A 69 9.18 22.18 -11.35
N LEU A 70 8.19 22.38 -12.21
CA LEU A 70 6.95 21.60 -12.20
C LEU A 70 7.23 20.12 -12.37
N PHE A 71 8.10 19.76 -13.33
CA PHE A 71 8.51 18.36 -13.55
C PHE A 71 9.17 17.74 -12.32
N LYS A 72 10.09 18.45 -11.65
CA LYS A 72 10.70 18.00 -10.39
C LYS A 72 9.67 17.79 -9.28
N GLY A 73 8.70 18.71 -9.16
CA GLY A 73 7.61 18.58 -8.20
C GLY A 73 6.77 17.33 -8.44
N ILE A 74 6.41 17.07 -9.68
CA ILE A 74 5.65 15.86 -10.08
C ILE A 74 6.43 14.59 -9.79
N MET A 75 7.73 14.54 -10.10
CA MET A 75 8.59 13.39 -9.80
C MET A 75 8.64 13.10 -8.29
N ASN A 76 8.80 14.11 -7.46
CA ASN A 76 8.81 13.94 -6.01
C ASN A 76 7.47 13.42 -5.49
N TYR A 77 6.37 13.93 -6.02
CA TYR A 77 5.03 13.50 -5.67
C TYR A 77 4.78 12.04 -6.08
N ASN A 78 5.16 11.67 -7.31
CA ASN A 78 5.09 10.29 -7.79
C ASN A 78 5.92 9.32 -6.94
N ALA A 79 7.07 9.76 -6.43
CA ALA A 79 7.89 8.96 -5.53
C ALA A 79 7.14 8.66 -4.22
N ILE A 80 6.50 9.65 -3.61
CA ILE A 80 5.70 9.49 -2.38
C ILE A 80 4.51 8.56 -2.64
N PHE A 81 3.81 8.74 -3.76
CA PHE A 81 2.71 7.87 -4.16
C PHE A 81 3.16 6.42 -4.34
N LEU A 82 4.30 6.21 -5.01
CA LEU A 82 4.84 4.88 -5.27
C LEU A 82 5.21 4.16 -3.97
N ILE A 83 5.78 4.87 -2.99
CA ILE A 83 6.06 4.33 -1.65
C ILE A 83 4.75 3.86 -0.98
N ALA A 84 3.74 4.73 -0.95
CA ALA A 84 2.46 4.41 -0.33
C ALA A 84 1.75 3.26 -1.05
N PHE A 85 1.83 3.22 -2.38
CA PHE A 85 1.23 2.18 -3.21
C PHE A 85 1.93 0.83 -3.07
N ALA A 86 3.27 0.81 -2.99
CA ALA A 86 4.03 -0.39 -2.74
C ALA A 86 3.65 -1.04 -1.39
N PHE A 87 3.51 -0.23 -0.33
CA PHE A 87 2.99 -0.71 0.94
C PHE A 87 1.61 -1.35 0.79
N LYS A 88 0.68 -0.68 0.09
CA LYS A 88 -0.69 -1.17 -0.11
C LYS A 88 -0.73 -2.51 -0.85
N ILE A 89 0.08 -2.65 -1.92
CA ILE A 89 0.15 -3.91 -2.68
C ILE A 89 0.66 -5.05 -1.80
N VAL A 90 1.82 -4.86 -1.16
CA VAL A 90 2.44 -5.93 -0.35
C VAL A 90 1.53 -6.30 0.81
N PHE A 91 1.01 -5.31 1.55
CA PHE A 91 0.09 -5.56 2.65
C PHE A 91 -1.22 -6.21 2.19
N GLY A 92 -1.75 -5.79 1.04
CA GLY A 92 -2.94 -6.38 0.41
C GLY A 92 -2.75 -7.87 0.08
N LEU A 93 -1.59 -8.25 -0.46
CA LEU A 93 -1.24 -9.64 -0.73
C LEU A 93 -1.25 -10.49 0.56
N PHE A 94 -0.64 -10.00 1.64
CA PHE A 94 -0.68 -10.71 2.93
C PHE A 94 -2.08 -10.79 3.52
N THR A 95 -2.89 -9.75 3.35
CA THR A 95 -4.30 -9.77 3.77
C THR A 95 -5.07 -10.83 2.99
N PHE A 96 -4.84 -10.92 1.67
CA PHE A 96 -5.46 -11.93 0.81
C PHE A 96 -5.09 -13.37 1.25
N VAL A 97 -3.81 -13.61 1.48
CA VAL A 97 -3.33 -14.91 2.00
C VAL A 97 -3.97 -15.23 3.35
N ALA A 98 -4.03 -14.26 4.27
CA ALA A 98 -4.67 -14.43 5.57
C ALA A 98 -6.16 -14.79 5.45
N ASP A 99 -6.87 -14.16 4.52
CA ASP A 99 -8.29 -14.43 4.28
C ASP A 99 -8.51 -15.81 3.65
N LEU A 100 -7.65 -16.24 2.72
CA LEU A 100 -7.65 -17.61 2.19
C LEU A 100 -7.53 -18.64 3.32
N PHE A 101 -6.59 -18.45 4.24
CA PHE A 101 -6.44 -19.35 5.40
C PHE A 101 -7.67 -19.35 6.30
N ARG A 102 -8.32 -18.20 6.51
CA ARG A 102 -9.55 -18.10 7.28
C ARG A 102 -10.72 -18.85 6.61
N VAL A 103 -10.89 -18.67 5.31
CA VAL A 103 -11.92 -19.33 4.51
C VAL A 103 -11.68 -20.84 4.52
N PHE A 104 -10.45 -21.30 4.25
CA PHE A 104 -10.10 -22.72 4.25
C PHE A 104 -10.34 -23.37 5.61
N SER A 105 -9.99 -22.70 6.70
CA SER A 105 -10.25 -23.18 8.05
C SER A 105 -11.74 -23.28 8.36
N ARG A 106 -12.57 -22.35 7.85
CA ARG A 106 -14.04 -22.42 8.01
C ARG A 106 -14.63 -23.59 7.24
N ILE A 107 -14.21 -23.80 5.99
CA ILE A 107 -14.67 -24.93 5.16
C ILE A 107 -14.30 -26.26 5.82
N LYS A 108 -13.04 -26.39 6.25
CA LYS A 108 -12.58 -27.59 6.96
C LYS A 108 -13.40 -27.88 8.21
N ASN A 109 -13.66 -26.87 9.04
CA ASN A 109 -14.44 -27.04 10.27
C ASN A 109 -15.93 -27.32 9.99
N SER A 110 -16.47 -26.85 8.86
CA SER A 110 -17.83 -27.15 8.41
C SER A 110 -18.00 -28.56 7.92
N LEU A 111 -16.98 -29.09 7.18
CA LEU A 111 -17.00 -30.45 6.62
C LEU A 111 -16.68 -31.51 7.67
N PHE A 112 -15.76 -31.22 8.57
CA PHE A 112 -15.38 -32.12 9.66
C PHE A 112 -15.96 -31.63 10.97
N LYS A 113 -17.26 -31.90 11.23
CA LYS A 113 -17.93 -31.60 12.51
C LYS A 113 -17.18 -32.28 13.68
N LYS A 114 -16.07 -31.70 14.12
CA LYS A 114 -15.41 -32.05 15.37
C LYS A 114 -15.90 -31.10 16.45
N THR A 115 -16.78 -31.61 17.29
CA THR A 115 -17.11 -31.02 18.59
C THR A 115 -15.82 -31.00 19.43
N GLN A 116 -15.00 -29.98 19.27
CA GLN A 116 -13.91 -29.77 20.20
C GLN A 116 -14.39 -28.85 21.31
N PRO A 117 -14.25 -29.24 22.59
CA PRO A 117 -14.49 -28.36 23.70
C PRO A 117 -13.57 -27.15 23.55
N SER A 118 -14.18 -25.97 23.60
CA SER A 118 -13.50 -24.69 23.50
C SER A 118 -12.64 -24.45 24.76
N THR A 119 -11.47 -25.05 24.83
CA THR A 119 -10.43 -24.53 25.70
C THR A 119 -10.03 -23.19 25.11
N LYS A 120 -10.42 -22.10 25.80
CA LYS A 120 -10.02 -20.72 25.53
C LYS A 120 -8.52 -20.55 25.75
N SER A 121 -7.69 -21.26 25.00
CA SER A 121 -6.28 -20.95 24.94
C SER A 121 -6.14 -19.66 24.13
N ARG A 122 -5.33 -18.74 24.64
CA ARG A 122 -5.00 -17.43 24.07
C ARG A 122 -4.12 -17.58 22.82
N SER A 123 -4.38 -18.61 21.99
CA SER A 123 -3.63 -18.89 20.77
C SER A 123 -3.99 -17.88 19.70
N ILE A 124 -2.97 -17.27 19.12
CA ILE A 124 -3.13 -16.37 17.96
C ILE A 124 -3.60 -17.22 16.79
N SER A 125 -4.68 -16.81 16.13
CA SER A 125 -5.15 -17.47 14.89
C SER A 125 -4.04 -17.41 13.83
N ARG A 126 -3.89 -18.48 13.04
CA ARG A 126 -2.93 -18.51 11.92
C ARG A 126 -3.11 -17.33 10.97
N GLY A 127 -4.35 -16.97 10.65
CA GLY A 127 -4.64 -15.79 9.83
C GLY A 127 -4.22 -14.46 10.49
N ASP A 128 -4.40 -14.33 11.81
CA ASP A 128 -3.96 -13.13 12.54
C ASP A 128 -2.43 -13.04 12.62
N PHE A 129 -1.74 -14.18 12.70
CA PHE A 129 -0.28 -14.24 12.65
C PHE A 129 0.24 -13.78 11.29
N ILE A 130 -0.31 -14.34 10.20
CA ILE A 130 0.07 -13.97 8.82
C ILE A 130 -0.17 -12.49 8.57
N LEU A 131 -1.29 -11.94 9.03
CA LEU A 131 -1.60 -10.53 8.86
C LEU A 131 -0.61 -9.61 9.60
N LYS A 132 -0.22 -9.97 10.83
CA LYS A 132 0.81 -9.23 11.59
C LYS A 132 2.18 -9.33 10.93
N LEU A 133 2.56 -10.52 10.50
CA LEU A 133 3.81 -10.73 9.77
C LEU A 133 3.82 -9.92 8.48
N GLY A 134 2.72 -9.92 7.72
CA GLY A 134 2.55 -9.15 6.51
C GLY A 134 2.70 -7.65 6.74
N THR A 135 2.25 -7.12 7.88
CA THR A 135 2.45 -5.71 8.23
C THR A 135 3.94 -5.38 8.38
N VAL A 136 4.70 -6.23 9.03
CA VAL A 136 6.15 -6.04 9.21
C VAL A 136 6.87 -6.14 7.87
N ILE A 137 6.57 -7.17 7.07
CA ILE A 137 7.22 -7.38 5.77
C ILE A 137 6.87 -6.27 4.78
N SER A 138 5.65 -5.73 4.81
CA SER A 138 5.26 -4.63 3.93
C SER A 138 6.00 -3.31 4.21
N MET A 139 6.64 -3.18 5.38
CA MET A 139 7.52 -2.05 5.67
C MET A 139 8.87 -2.13 4.95
N VAL A 140 9.32 -3.33 4.56
CA VAL A 140 10.63 -3.52 3.90
C VAL A 140 10.74 -2.75 2.58
N PRO A 141 9.82 -2.90 1.61
CA PRO A 141 9.88 -2.11 0.38
C PRO A 141 9.73 -0.61 0.64
N VAL A 142 8.96 -0.21 1.64
CA VAL A 142 8.82 1.21 2.04
C VAL A 142 10.15 1.78 2.48
N LEU A 143 10.84 1.09 3.38
CA LEU A 143 12.16 1.51 3.87
C LEU A 143 13.20 1.52 2.75
N GLY A 144 13.18 0.52 1.87
CA GLY A 144 14.04 0.46 0.68
C GLY A 144 13.83 1.63 -0.26
N LEU A 145 12.58 1.98 -0.55
CA LEU A 145 12.24 3.12 -1.41
C LEU A 145 12.61 4.46 -0.75
N ILE A 146 12.35 4.63 0.55
CA ILE A 146 12.75 5.84 1.29
C ILE A 146 14.27 6.00 1.25
N HIS A 147 15.02 4.92 1.48
CA HIS A 147 16.48 4.94 1.40
C HIS A 147 16.96 5.26 -0.02
N GLY A 148 16.39 4.61 -1.04
CA GLY A 148 16.75 4.83 -2.45
C GLY A 148 16.46 6.26 -2.93
N ILE A 149 15.34 6.83 -2.55
CA ILE A 149 14.95 8.21 -2.93
C ILE A 149 15.73 9.25 -2.11
N GLY A 150 15.95 8.99 -0.82
CA GLY A 150 16.64 9.92 0.07
C GLY A 150 18.17 9.93 -0.11
N TRP A 151 18.79 8.75 -0.17
CA TRP A 151 20.25 8.60 -0.23
C TRP A 151 20.76 8.23 -1.63
N GLY A 152 20.13 7.26 -2.30
CA GLY A 152 20.59 6.75 -3.58
C GLY A 152 20.59 7.81 -4.69
N ARG A 153 19.70 8.80 -4.61
CA ARG A 153 19.59 9.90 -5.59
C ARG A 153 20.85 10.79 -5.65
N PHE A 154 21.66 10.81 -4.60
CA PHE A 154 22.84 11.68 -4.50
C PHE A 154 24.17 10.94 -4.72
N GLN A 155 24.16 9.63 -4.95
CA GLN A 155 25.35 8.84 -5.20
C GLN A 155 25.66 8.78 -6.71
N PHE A 156 26.18 9.87 -7.26
CA PHE A 156 26.67 9.89 -8.65
C PHE A 156 28.15 9.52 -8.67
N THR A 157 28.49 8.40 -9.34
CA THR A 157 29.88 8.04 -9.62
C THR A 157 30.23 8.55 -11.01
N LEU A 158 31.10 9.56 -11.12
CA LEU A 158 31.59 10.08 -12.39
C LEU A 158 32.70 9.15 -12.94
N HIS A 159 32.39 8.40 -13.99
CA HIS A 159 33.39 7.63 -14.71
C HIS A 159 33.98 8.47 -15.84
N HIS A 160 35.24 8.93 -15.66
CA HIS A 160 35.98 9.60 -16.71
C HIS A 160 36.58 8.59 -17.67
N LYS A 161 36.04 8.47 -18.88
CA LYS A 161 36.61 7.67 -19.97
C LYS A 161 37.43 8.59 -20.89
N LYS A 162 38.77 8.47 -20.86
CA LYS A 162 39.62 9.18 -21.81
C LYS A 162 39.46 8.51 -23.18
N VAL A 163 38.85 9.22 -24.13
CA VAL A 163 38.82 8.82 -25.53
C VAL A 163 40.08 9.41 -26.19
N LYS A 164 41.00 8.56 -26.67
CA LYS A 164 42.10 9.00 -27.55
C LYS A 164 41.49 9.25 -28.95
N ILE A 165 41.56 10.51 -29.39
CA ILE A 165 41.26 10.93 -30.75
C ILE A 165 42.52 10.73 -31.57
#